data_c819b08194d034173a614a3fc9325a9a
#
_entry.id   c819b08194d034173a614a3fc9325a9a
#
_cell.length_a   1.000
_cell.length_b   1.000
_cell.length_c   1.000
_cell.angle_alpha   90.00
_cell.angle_beta   90.00
_cell.angle_gamma   90.00
#
_symmetry.space_group_name_H-M   'P 1'
#
loop_
_entity.id
_entity.type
_entity.pdbx_description
1 polymer ?
#
loop_
_entity_poly.entity_id
_entity_poly.type
_entity_poly.pdbx_seq_one_letter_code
_entity_poly.pdbx_strand_id
1 'polypeptide(L)'
;MRGAEEINAETWHSYGIHHIRRGTPLPDVDRIAWGPGGTGPGDEALGELTGRRVLDLGCGTARHAAHLVRTYGAVLDAVDASSSQVERARTRYPDLPGLRLVHADAVEHLRTAASYDVIYSLSALHFLDPHRLLPALAPALKPAGRLCFTVLHTNSQGDGPDSAVTPRPEILRLAGGGELTGQMWVLTPELWEDLLVQHGLRVEDVTVLDAPEEGNHASYRLFQVRRPARVTSRPRTVKPPVAHAAVGVGAVLLGPRGVLLGRHRRGTFELPGGTVEPGESLQETVVRELAEETGLHADPADVRLLGTLVDQVGGVVRITVGAIVTAWRGEPADQPNESVGDWRWWPLDALPPGLFECSAQILTAWRPDLPIDHPPAHFTGFA
;
A
#
# COMPACT_ATOMS: atom_id res chain seq x y z
N MET A 1 -13.45 -18.73 3.24
CA MET A 1 -12.35 -18.51 4.23
C MET A 1 -12.50 -17.10 4.78
N ARG A 2 -12.26 -16.87 6.09
CA ARG A 2 -12.22 -15.50 6.65
C ARG A 2 -11.02 -14.76 6.08
N GLY A 3 -11.17 -13.47 5.82
CA GLY A 3 -10.07 -12.62 5.39
C GLY A 3 -9.04 -12.39 6.52
N ALA A 4 -7.80 -12.07 6.16
CA ALA A 4 -6.73 -11.82 7.13
C ALA A 4 -7.07 -10.69 8.11
N GLU A 5 -7.71 -9.63 7.64
CA GLU A 5 -8.12 -8.48 8.47
C GLU A 5 -9.25 -8.83 9.46
N GLU A 6 -10.18 -9.72 9.10
CA GLU A 6 -11.21 -10.23 10.04
C GLU A 6 -10.56 -11.03 11.17
N ILE A 7 -9.58 -11.86 10.84
CA ILE A 7 -8.78 -12.61 11.83
C ILE A 7 -8.07 -11.61 12.76
N ASN A 8 -7.47 -10.57 12.22
CA ASN A 8 -6.77 -9.54 12.99
C ASN A 8 -7.70 -8.78 13.93
N ALA A 9 -8.89 -8.40 13.49
CA ALA A 9 -9.88 -7.73 14.33
C ALA A 9 -10.28 -8.60 15.54
N GLU A 10 -10.54 -9.90 15.34
CA GLU A 10 -10.83 -10.85 16.41
C GLU A 10 -9.63 -11.06 17.36
N THR A 11 -8.42 -11.14 16.80
CA THR A 11 -7.17 -11.27 17.57
C THR A 11 -6.97 -10.08 18.50
N TRP A 12 -7.09 -8.86 17.98
CA TRP A 12 -6.95 -7.65 18.77
C TRP A 12 -8.11 -7.44 19.76
N HIS A 13 -9.32 -7.88 19.41
CA HIS A 13 -10.42 -7.94 20.38
C HIS A 13 -10.10 -8.87 21.55
N SER A 14 -9.62 -10.07 21.26
CA SER A 14 -9.20 -11.06 22.28
C SER A 14 -8.05 -10.55 23.14
N TYR A 15 -7.08 -9.87 22.53
CA TYR A 15 -5.99 -9.19 23.22
C TYR A 15 -6.53 -8.15 24.23
N GLY A 16 -7.45 -7.31 23.80
CA GLY A 16 -8.06 -6.30 24.68
C GLY A 16 -8.84 -6.92 25.85
N ILE A 17 -9.65 -7.96 25.59
CA ILE A 17 -10.38 -8.70 26.63
C ILE A 17 -9.41 -9.32 27.65
N HIS A 18 -8.29 -9.89 27.20
CA HIS A 18 -7.26 -10.42 28.11
C HIS A 18 -6.78 -9.34 29.09
N HIS A 19 -6.48 -8.15 28.59
CA HIS A 19 -6.00 -7.04 29.40
C HIS A 19 -7.10 -6.45 30.33
N ILE A 20 -8.35 -6.40 29.86
CA ILE A 20 -9.51 -6.00 30.71
C ILE A 20 -9.62 -6.96 31.90
N ARG A 21 -9.63 -8.27 31.65
CA ARG A 21 -9.75 -9.30 32.70
C ARG A 21 -8.62 -9.25 33.75
N ARG A 22 -7.42 -8.86 33.33
CA ARG A 22 -6.24 -8.71 34.21
C ARG A 22 -6.19 -7.36 34.93
N GLY A 23 -7.08 -6.43 34.63
CA GLY A 23 -6.99 -5.06 35.14
C GLY A 23 -5.67 -4.36 34.78
N THR A 24 -5.13 -4.65 33.59
CA THR A 24 -3.83 -4.11 33.18
C THR A 24 -3.87 -2.58 33.14
N PRO A 25 -3.01 -1.88 33.90
CA PRO A 25 -2.98 -0.42 33.92
C PRO A 25 -2.68 0.17 32.54
N LEU A 26 -3.24 1.35 32.29
CA LEU A 26 -2.96 2.16 31.09
C LEU A 26 -2.25 3.45 31.54
N PRO A 27 -0.92 3.44 31.73
CA PRO A 27 -0.18 4.65 32.08
C PRO A 27 -0.26 5.67 30.95
N ASP A 28 -0.28 6.94 31.30
CA ASP A 28 -0.10 8.01 30.31
C ASP A 28 1.32 7.94 29.73
N VAL A 29 1.49 8.49 28.53
CA VAL A 29 2.77 8.64 27.85
C VAL A 29 3.10 10.12 27.70
N ASP A 30 4.37 10.44 27.63
CA ASP A 30 4.91 11.80 27.51
C ASP A 30 5.50 12.08 26.11
N ARG A 31 5.54 11.06 25.27
CA ARG A 31 6.01 11.13 23.87
C ARG A 31 5.45 9.98 23.04
N ILE A 32 5.52 10.11 21.73
CA ILE A 32 5.30 8.97 20.81
C ILE A 32 6.45 7.96 20.97
N ALA A 33 6.08 6.70 21.17
CA ALA A 33 7.00 5.57 21.19
C ALA A 33 6.87 4.80 19.87
N TRP A 34 7.76 5.08 18.93
CA TRP A 34 7.69 4.51 17.59
C TRP A 34 8.10 3.04 17.54
N GLY A 35 9.11 2.66 18.29
CA GLY A 35 9.67 1.32 18.27
C GLY A 35 9.68 0.63 19.64
N PRO A 36 10.20 -0.60 19.69
CA PRO A 36 10.34 -1.37 20.93
C PRO A 36 11.12 -0.58 21.99
N GLY A 37 10.71 -0.67 23.25
CA GLY A 37 11.36 0.05 24.34
C GLY A 37 11.29 1.59 24.24
N GLY A 38 10.42 2.12 23.39
CA GLY A 38 10.29 3.58 23.17
C GLY A 38 11.38 4.18 22.29
N THR A 39 12.06 3.35 21.50
CA THR A 39 13.08 3.81 20.52
C THR A 39 12.46 4.67 19.41
N GLY A 40 13.30 5.42 18.75
CA GLY A 40 12.94 6.31 17.63
C GLY A 40 12.78 7.77 18.04
N PRO A 41 12.50 8.64 17.06
CA PRO A 41 12.20 10.04 17.32
C PRO A 41 10.92 10.14 18.17
N GLY A 42 10.70 11.27 18.82
CA GLY A 42 9.46 11.50 19.56
C GLY A 42 8.34 12.02 18.66
N ASP A 43 7.63 13.00 19.19
CA ASP A 43 6.50 13.66 18.52
C ASP A 43 6.96 14.47 17.29
N GLU A 44 8.25 14.86 17.27
CA GLU A 44 8.85 15.65 16.19
C GLU A 44 8.76 15.01 14.80
N ALA A 45 8.66 13.68 14.74
CA ALA A 45 8.41 12.97 13.47
C ALA A 45 7.11 13.40 12.80
N LEU A 46 6.11 13.80 13.59
CA LEU A 46 4.81 14.25 13.10
C LEU A 46 4.83 15.71 12.59
N GLY A 47 5.84 16.50 12.98
CA GLY A 47 5.95 17.92 12.66
C GLY A 47 4.98 18.79 13.47
N GLU A 48 4.56 19.93 12.92
CA GLU A 48 3.66 20.86 13.60
C GLU A 48 2.24 20.29 13.72
N LEU A 49 1.72 20.25 14.95
CA LEU A 49 0.42 19.64 15.28
C LEU A 49 -0.62 20.63 15.80
N THR A 50 -0.21 21.85 16.21
CA THR A 50 -1.11 22.85 16.80
C THR A 50 -2.26 23.19 15.85
N GLY A 51 -3.50 22.90 16.27
CA GLY A 51 -4.70 23.12 15.47
C GLY A 51 -4.82 22.24 14.21
N ARG A 52 -3.96 21.23 14.06
CA ARG A 52 -4.02 20.28 12.95
C ARG A 52 -5.05 19.21 13.20
N ARG A 53 -5.64 18.74 12.10
CA ARG A 53 -6.49 17.57 12.11
C ARG A 53 -5.63 16.33 11.92
N VAL A 54 -5.60 15.48 12.94
CA VAL A 54 -4.72 14.30 13.03
C VAL A 54 -5.56 13.02 13.09
N LEU A 55 -5.06 11.95 12.51
CA LEU A 55 -5.61 10.60 12.64
C LEU A 55 -4.58 9.66 13.27
N ASP A 56 -4.99 8.98 14.34
CA ASP A 56 -4.31 7.80 14.89
C ASP A 56 -4.99 6.55 14.33
N LEU A 57 -4.32 5.88 13.39
CA LEU A 57 -4.87 4.73 12.68
C LEU A 57 -4.38 3.42 13.31
N GLY A 58 -5.30 2.66 13.92
CA GLY A 58 -4.99 1.53 14.79
C GLY A 58 -4.54 1.99 16.17
N CYS A 59 -5.33 2.88 16.78
CA CYS A 59 -4.95 3.61 18.00
C CYS A 59 -4.85 2.75 19.28
N GLY A 60 -5.33 1.52 19.24
CA GLY A 60 -5.42 0.67 20.41
C GLY A 60 -6.16 1.36 21.56
N THR A 61 -5.45 1.62 22.66
CA THR A 61 -5.99 2.30 23.85
C THR A 61 -5.87 3.83 23.79
N ALA A 62 -5.50 4.40 22.63
CA ALA A 62 -5.43 5.84 22.36
C ALA A 62 -4.50 6.65 23.29
N ARG A 63 -3.48 6.04 23.90
CA ARG A 63 -2.57 6.74 24.85
C ARG A 63 -1.78 7.85 24.16
N HIS A 64 -1.25 7.56 22.98
CA HIS A 64 -0.49 8.53 22.20
C HIS A 64 -1.40 9.63 21.64
N ALA A 65 -2.61 9.27 21.20
CA ALA A 65 -3.62 10.25 20.80
C ALA A 65 -3.96 11.24 21.92
N ALA A 66 -4.21 10.74 23.14
CA ALA A 66 -4.48 11.56 24.30
C ALA A 66 -3.30 12.49 24.67
N HIS A 67 -2.07 11.97 24.55
CA HIS A 67 -0.85 12.77 24.74
C HIS A 67 -0.79 13.95 23.74
N LEU A 68 -0.97 13.68 22.45
CA LEU A 68 -0.89 14.72 21.40
C LEU A 68 -1.98 15.79 21.56
N VAL A 69 -3.19 15.39 21.94
CA VAL A 69 -4.28 16.34 22.21
C VAL A 69 -3.94 17.24 23.39
N ARG A 70 -3.44 16.67 24.50
CA ARG A 70 -3.07 17.43 25.70
C ARG A 70 -1.89 18.37 25.50
N THR A 71 -0.89 17.91 24.73
CA THR A 71 0.39 18.63 24.56
C THR A 71 0.30 19.71 23.49
N TYR A 72 -0.38 19.44 22.38
CA TYR A 72 -0.38 20.30 21.21
C TYR A 72 -1.74 20.92 20.87
N GLY A 73 -2.81 20.55 21.58
CA GLY A 73 -4.15 21.01 21.22
C GLY A 73 -4.61 20.50 19.84
N ALA A 74 -4.10 19.36 19.39
CA ALA A 74 -4.49 18.75 18.11
C ALA A 74 -5.96 18.31 18.15
N VAL A 75 -6.65 18.38 17.00
CA VAL A 75 -7.99 17.77 16.83
C VAL A 75 -7.76 16.37 16.24
N LEU A 76 -8.03 15.34 17.05
CA LEU A 76 -7.57 14.01 16.76
C LEU A 76 -8.72 12.99 16.72
N ASP A 77 -8.80 12.27 15.59
CA ASP A 77 -9.59 11.05 15.46
C ASP A 77 -8.68 9.84 15.77
N ALA A 78 -9.09 8.99 16.72
CA ALA A 78 -8.37 7.78 17.09
C ALA A 78 -9.26 6.57 16.74
N VAL A 79 -8.82 5.79 15.74
CA VAL A 79 -9.62 4.73 15.11
C VAL A 79 -8.99 3.38 15.38
N ASP A 80 -9.81 2.41 15.81
CA ASP A 80 -9.41 1.02 15.96
C ASP A 80 -10.56 0.07 15.63
N ALA A 81 -10.24 -1.05 15.00
CA ALA A 81 -11.20 -2.10 14.65
C ALA A 81 -11.58 -2.99 15.86
N SER A 82 -10.79 -2.95 16.93
CA SER A 82 -11.04 -3.73 18.14
C SER A 82 -11.96 -2.99 19.10
N SER A 83 -13.20 -3.50 19.28
CA SER A 83 -14.16 -2.92 20.21
C SER A 83 -13.64 -2.90 21.65
N SER A 84 -12.91 -3.93 22.09
CA SER A 84 -12.34 -3.99 23.44
C SER A 84 -11.24 -2.98 23.68
N GLN A 85 -10.44 -2.64 22.67
CA GLN A 85 -9.42 -1.59 22.77
C GLN A 85 -10.08 -0.20 22.85
N VAL A 86 -11.07 0.04 22.01
CA VAL A 86 -11.84 1.30 22.04
C VAL A 86 -12.60 1.47 23.37
N GLU A 87 -13.14 0.39 23.93
CA GLU A 87 -13.76 0.41 25.26
C GLU A 87 -12.76 0.81 26.35
N ARG A 88 -11.56 0.24 26.35
CA ARG A 88 -10.48 0.63 27.25
C ARG A 88 -10.10 2.11 27.10
N ALA A 89 -10.02 2.57 25.86
CA ALA A 89 -9.73 3.98 25.56
C ALA A 89 -10.84 4.90 26.09
N ARG A 90 -12.12 4.56 25.86
CA ARG A 90 -13.28 5.32 26.36
C ARG A 90 -13.35 5.35 27.89
N THR A 91 -13.05 4.24 28.53
CA THR A 91 -12.97 4.18 30.00
C THR A 91 -11.87 5.08 30.56
N ARG A 92 -10.74 5.19 29.86
CA ARG A 92 -9.58 5.99 30.30
C ARG A 92 -9.73 7.48 29.97
N TYR A 93 -10.37 7.80 28.84
CA TYR A 93 -10.49 9.16 28.31
C TYR A 93 -11.95 9.49 27.94
N PRO A 94 -12.89 9.48 28.92
CA PRO A 94 -14.32 9.58 28.62
C PRO A 94 -14.70 10.92 27.97
N ASP A 95 -14.05 12.01 28.38
CA ASP A 95 -14.40 13.38 27.98
C ASP A 95 -13.15 14.24 27.71
N LEU A 96 -12.18 13.71 26.95
CA LEU A 96 -11.02 14.50 26.56
C LEU A 96 -11.36 15.40 25.35
N PRO A 97 -11.50 16.72 25.53
CA PRO A 97 -11.80 17.63 24.43
C PRO A 97 -10.72 17.56 23.35
N GLY A 98 -11.12 17.49 22.09
CA GLY A 98 -10.19 17.35 20.96
C GLY A 98 -9.89 15.91 20.57
N LEU A 99 -10.26 14.90 21.38
CA LEU A 99 -10.10 13.48 21.07
C LEU A 99 -11.45 12.84 20.70
N ARG A 100 -11.55 12.26 19.53
CA ARG A 100 -12.70 11.45 19.09
C ARG A 100 -12.29 9.98 18.95
N LEU A 101 -12.87 9.12 19.77
CA LEU A 101 -12.63 7.66 19.74
C LEU A 101 -13.63 6.98 18.82
N VAL A 102 -13.15 6.29 17.80
CA VAL A 102 -13.96 5.67 16.75
C VAL A 102 -13.69 4.16 16.71
N HIS A 103 -14.74 3.36 16.87
CA HIS A 103 -14.69 1.92 16.60
C HIS A 103 -15.13 1.71 15.14
N ALA A 104 -14.21 1.41 14.24
CA ALA A 104 -14.49 1.21 12.82
C ALA A 104 -13.37 0.43 12.13
N ASP A 105 -13.69 -0.17 10.98
CA ASP A 105 -12.68 -0.61 10.02
C ASP A 105 -11.89 0.60 9.53
N ALA A 106 -10.57 0.46 9.42
CA ALA A 106 -9.67 1.54 9.06
C ALA A 106 -9.95 2.09 7.65
N VAL A 107 -10.19 1.20 6.68
CA VAL A 107 -10.44 1.57 5.28
C VAL A 107 -11.79 2.27 5.13
N GLU A 108 -12.83 1.75 5.77
CA GLU A 108 -14.16 2.37 5.76
C GLU A 108 -14.14 3.77 6.40
N HIS A 109 -13.38 3.93 7.49
CA HIS A 109 -13.22 5.23 8.11
C HIS A 109 -12.51 6.22 7.18
N LEU A 110 -11.40 5.80 6.55
CA LEU A 110 -10.63 6.66 5.63
C LEU A 110 -11.44 7.10 4.40
N ARG A 111 -12.35 6.26 3.90
CA ARG A 111 -13.20 6.58 2.74
C ARG A 111 -14.25 7.64 3.05
N THR A 112 -14.71 7.72 4.30
CA THR A 112 -15.82 8.58 4.71
C THR A 112 -15.39 9.83 5.47
N ALA A 113 -14.19 9.83 6.03
CA ALA A 113 -13.69 10.94 6.84
C ALA A 113 -13.25 12.13 5.97
N ALA A 114 -13.34 13.34 6.54
CA ALA A 114 -12.69 14.50 5.95
C ALA A 114 -11.16 14.37 6.05
N SER A 115 -10.43 14.95 5.08
CA SER A 115 -8.98 14.81 4.99
C SER A 115 -8.22 15.33 6.22
N TYR A 116 -7.09 14.68 6.50
CA TYR A 116 -6.20 14.95 7.64
C TYR A 116 -4.95 15.73 7.21
N ASP A 117 -4.42 16.53 8.11
CA ASP A 117 -3.11 17.16 7.95
C ASP A 117 -1.99 16.15 8.22
N VAL A 118 -2.22 15.28 9.23
CA VAL A 118 -1.30 14.22 9.63
C VAL A 118 -2.06 12.94 9.87
N ILE A 119 -1.57 11.83 9.35
CA ILE A 119 -2.00 10.47 9.72
C ILE A 119 -0.78 9.77 10.33
N TYR A 120 -0.97 9.12 11.46
CA TYR A 120 0.09 8.26 11.99
C TYR A 120 -0.46 6.91 12.42
N SER A 121 0.44 5.92 12.51
CA SER A 121 0.09 4.57 12.94
C SER A 121 1.28 3.90 13.61
N LEU A 122 1.06 3.42 14.81
CA LEU A 122 2.07 2.74 15.61
C LEU A 122 1.84 1.23 15.54
N SER A 123 2.64 0.57 14.71
CA SER A 123 2.63 -0.90 14.57
C SER A 123 1.26 -1.50 14.25
N ALA A 124 0.43 -0.79 13.45
CA ALA A 124 -0.88 -1.28 13.06
C ALA A 124 -1.03 -1.50 11.54
N LEU A 125 -0.32 -0.77 10.69
CA LEU A 125 -0.48 -0.88 9.24
C LEU A 125 -0.15 -2.28 8.70
N HIS A 126 0.80 -2.97 9.29
CA HIS A 126 1.15 -4.33 8.87
C HIS A 126 0.08 -5.40 9.20
N PHE A 127 -1.01 -5.03 9.88
CA PHE A 127 -2.20 -5.87 10.06
C PHE A 127 -3.28 -5.62 9.02
N LEU A 128 -3.08 -4.66 8.12
CA LEU A 128 -4.03 -4.25 7.08
C LEU A 128 -3.48 -4.59 5.71
N ASP A 129 -4.35 -5.04 4.80
CA ASP A 129 -3.99 -5.29 3.41
C ASP A 129 -3.59 -3.98 2.73
N PRO A 130 -2.32 -3.83 2.28
CA PRO A 130 -1.86 -2.62 1.62
C PRO A 130 -2.68 -2.25 0.37
N HIS A 131 -3.18 -3.23 -0.37
CA HIS A 131 -3.99 -3.01 -1.57
C HIS A 131 -5.40 -2.46 -1.27
N ARG A 132 -5.94 -2.71 -0.07
CA ARG A 132 -7.16 -2.08 0.41
C ARG A 132 -6.90 -0.75 1.07
N LEU A 133 -5.83 -0.68 1.88
CA LEU A 133 -5.51 0.46 2.72
C LEU A 133 -5.05 1.68 1.93
N LEU A 134 -4.01 1.52 1.08
CA LEU A 134 -3.34 2.66 0.45
C LEU A 134 -4.22 3.46 -0.51
N PRO A 135 -5.12 2.85 -1.32
CA PRO A 135 -6.10 3.59 -2.11
C PRO A 135 -7.04 4.48 -1.30
N ALA A 136 -7.35 4.09 -0.05
CA ALA A 136 -8.18 4.88 0.85
C ALA A 136 -7.37 5.92 1.65
N LEU A 137 -6.13 5.58 2.03
CA LEU A 137 -5.27 6.40 2.87
C LEU A 137 -4.73 7.62 2.10
N ALA A 138 -4.26 7.44 0.88
CA ALA A 138 -3.66 8.51 0.10
C ALA A 138 -4.61 9.71 -0.11
N PRO A 139 -5.89 9.53 -0.54
CA PRO A 139 -6.83 10.66 -0.66
C PRO A 139 -7.26 11.23 0.70
N ALA A 140 -7.19 10.46 1.79
CA ALA A 140 -7.52 10.93 3.13
C ALA A 140 -6.47 11.90 3.72
N LEU A 141 -5.27 11.97 3.17
CA LEU A 141 -4.30 13.02 3.47
C LEU A 141 -4.61 14.29 2.66
N LYS A 142 -4.47 15.45 3.28
CA LYS A 142 -4.47 16.73 2.56
C LYS A 142 -3.24 16.84 1.65
N PRO A 143 -3.28 17.68 0.59
CA PRO A 143 -2.07 18.05 -0.15
C PRO A 143 -1.01 18.61 0.83
N ALA A 144 0.23 18.18 0.69
CA ALA A 144 1.34 18.40 1.64
C ALA A 144 1.14 17.77 3.04
N GLY A 145 0.12 16.94 3.22
CA GLY A 145 -0.10 16.17 4.45
C GLY A 145 0.99 15.13 4.68
N ARG A 146 1.16 14.75 5.94
CA ARG A 146 2.20 13.82 6.40
C ARG A 146 1.58 12.50 6.85
N LEU A 147 2.22 11.39 6.50
CA LEU A 147 1.96 10.07 7.03
C LEU A 147 3.24 9.57 7.73
N CYS A 148 3.10 9.17 9.00
CA CYS A 148 4.19 8.53 9.74
C CYS A 148 3.70 7.19 10.28
N PHE A 149 4.39 6.09 9.99
CA PHE A 149 3.96 4.80 10.48
C PHE A 149 5.11 3.85 10.74
N THR A 150 4.92 2.96 11.69
CA THR A 150 5.85 1.87 11.95
C THR A 150 5.26 0.54 11.56
N VAL A 151 6.10 -0.31 10.97
CA VAL A 151 5.78 -1.69 10.60
C VAL A 151 6.87 -2.64 11.06
N LEU A 152 6.50 -3.88 11.35
CA LEU A 152 7.43 -4.94 11.64
C LEU A 152 8.30 -5.21 10.40
N HIS A 153 9.60 -5.37 10.59
CA HIS A 153 10.56 -5.81 9.57
C HIS A 153 11.13 -7.19 9.91
N THR A 154 11.60 -7.37 11.12
CA THR A 154 12.12 -8.65 11.62
C THR A 154 11.42 -8.98 12.93
N ASN A 155 10.93 -10.19 13.08
CA ASN A 155 10.27 -10.61 14.32
C ASN A 155 11.30 -10.96 15.42
N SER A 156 10.82 -11.26 16.62
CA SER A 156 11.70 -11.58 17.76
C SER A 156 12.50 -12.88 17.60
N GLN A 157 12.18 -13.70 16.61
CA GLN A 157 12.88 -14.94 16.29
C GLN A 157 13.96 -14.74 15.21
N GLY A 158 13.99 -13.56 14.58
CA GLY A 158 14.94 -13.23 13.53
C GLY A 158 14.42 -13.45 12.10
N ASP A 159 13.11 -13.81 11.94
CA ASP A 159 12.52 -13.95 10.62
C ASP A 159 12.34 -12.57 9.99
N GLY A 160 12.97 -12.35 8.85
CA GLY A 160 12.94 -11.11 8.09
C GLY A 160 11.65 -10.91 7.29
N PRO A 161 11.61 -9.84 6.48
CA PRO A 161 10.45 -9.50 5.66
C PRO A 161 10.30 -10.42 4.45
N ASP A 162 9.06 -10.49 3.93
CA ASP A 162 8.72 -11.21 2.72
C ASP A 162 8.97 -10.34 1.47
N SER A 163 9.30 -10.98 0.37
CA SER A 163 9.50 -10.34 -0.94
C SER A 163 8.19 -10.20 -1.76
N ALA A 164 7.06 -10.62 -1.20
CA ALA A 164 5.75 -10.53 -1.84
C ALA A 164 4.70 -9.94 -0.88
N VAL A 165 3.70 -9.25 -1.42
CA VAL A 165 2.60 -8.67 -0.64
C VAL A 165 1.60 -9.75 -0.28
N THR A 166 1.96 -10.58 0.70
CA THR A 166 1.11 -11.64 1.25
C THR A 166 1.14 -11.60 2.77
N PRO A 167 0.00 -11.83 3.44
CA PRO A 167 0.01 -11.92 4.89
C PRO A 167 0.60 -13.26 5.35
N ARG A 168 1.34 -13.23 6.45
CA ARG A 168 1.82 -14.42 7.14
C ARG A 168 1.39 -14.43 8.60
N PRO A 169 1.28 -15.61 9.25
CA PRO A 169 0.97 -15.68 10.66
C PRO A 169 2.15 -15.20 11.51
N GLU A 170 1.86 -14.31 12.47
CA GLU A 170 2.82 -13.85 13.48
C GLU A 170 2.24 -14.03 14.87
N ILE A 171 3.09 -14.40 15.81
CA ILE A 171 2.69 -14.70 17.20
C ILE A 171 2.71 -13.44 18.06
N LEU A 172 1.58 -13.14 18.67
CA LEU A 172 1.41 -12.08 19.67
C LEU A 172 1.42 -12.71 21.06
N ARG A 173 2.49 -12.51 21.82
CA ARG A 173 2.61 -13.04 23.18
C ARG A 173 1.82 -12.19 24.16
N LEU A 174 1.03 -12.85 25.02
CA LEU A 174 0.24 -12.21 26.04
C LEU A 174 1.03 -12.11 27.36
N ALA A 175 0.89 -10.98 28.04
CA ALA A 175 1.45 -10.83 29.38
C ALA A 175 0.85 -11.88 30.36
N GLY A 176 1.71 -12.62 31.03
CA GLY A 176 1.32 -13.70 31.93
C GLY A 176 1.09 -15.06 31.27
N GLY A 177 1.50 -15.22 30.03
CA GLY A 177 1.46 -16.45 29.24
C GLY A 177 0.25 -16.54 28.32
N GLY A 178 0.37 -17.38 27.30
CA GLY A 178 -0.57 -17.50 26.21
C GLY A 178 -0.13 -16.73 24.96
N GLU A 179 -0.67 -17.13 23.81
CA GLU A 179 -0.31 -16.60 22.51
C GLU A 179 -1.59 -16.37 21.69
N LEU A 180 -1.58 -15.36 20.87
CA LEU A 180 -2.55 -15.10 19.82
C LEU A 180 -1.83 -15.07 18.49
N THR A 181 -2.51 -15.39 17.41
CA THR A 181 -1.93 -15.32 16.07
C THR A 181 -2.61 -14.21 15.29
N GLY A 182 -1.80 -13.27 14.79
CA GLY A 182 -2.22 -12.26 13.83
C GLY A 182 -1.72 -12.60 12.43
N GLN A 183 -2.35 -12.02 11.40
CA GLN A 183 -1.92 -12.09 10.02
C GLN A 183 -1.24 -10.77 9.66
N MET A 184 0.05 -10.78 9.36
CA MET A 184 0.83 -9.56 9.11
C MET A 184 1.42 -9.54 7.71
N TRP A 185 1.37 -8.38 7.06
CA TRP A 185 2.13 -8.06 5.86
C TRP A 185 3.49 -7.51 6.27
N VAL A 186 4.45 -8.41 6.47
CA VAL A 186 5.83 -8.07 6.85
C VAL A 186 6.65 -7.92 5.58
N LEU A 187 6.70 -6.72 5.05
CA LEU A 187 7.26 -6.42 3.72
C LEU A 187 8.62 -5.74 3.85
N THR A 188 9.45 -5.87 2.79
CA THR A 188 10.71 -5.12 2.72
C THR A 188 10.44 -3.61 2.62
N PRO A 189 11.39 -2.74 3.04
CA PRO A 189 11.25 -1.30 2.90
C PRO A 189 11.00 -0.86 1.46
N GLU A 190 11.68 -1.46 0.50
CA GLU A 190 11.56 -1.18 -0.94
C GLU A 190 10.15 -1.51 -1.44
N LEU A 191 9.58 -2.62 -0.97
CA LEU A 191 8.23 -3.02 -1.36
C LEU A 191 7.15 -2.09 -0.76
N TRP A 192 7.35 -1.62 0.48
CA TRP A 192 6.51 -0.56 1.03
C TRP A 192 6.64 0.75 0.24
N GLU A 193 7.86 1.14 -0.15
CA GLU A 193 8.10 2.34 -0.95
C GLU A 193 7.42 2.26 -2.31
N ASP A 194 7.56 1.14 -3.03
CA ASP A 194 6.89 0.88 -4.31
C ASP A 194 5.37 1.04 -4.19
N LEU A 195 4.77 0.46 -3.16
CA LEU A 195 3.33 0.55 -2.90
C LEU A 195 2.89 1.98 -2.58
N LEU A 196 3.65 2.71 -1.78
CA LEU A 196 3.37 4.11 -1.43
C LEU A 196 3.45 5.02 -2.65
N VAL A 197 4.50 4.86 -3.46
CA VAL A 197 4.71 5.64 -4.70
C VAL A 197 3.59 5.39 -5.70
N GLN A 198 3.14 4.14 -5.85
CA GLN A 198 2.00 3.80 -6.72
C GLN A 198 0.73 4.60 -6.38
N HIS A 199 0.55 4.97 -5.10
CA HIS A 199 -0.59 5.77 -4.65
C HIS A 199 -0.26 7.27 -4.49
N GLY A 200 0.84 7.74 -5.10
CA GLY A 200 1.23 9.15 -5.13
C GLY A 200 1.73 9.69 -3.80
N LEU A 201 2.23 8.82 -2.96
CA LEU A 201 2.87 9.17 -1.70
C LEU A 201 4.39 9.09 -1.88
N ARG A 202 5.13 10.06 -1.32
CA ARG A 202 6.58 10.12 -1.41
C ARG A 202 7.18 9.79 -0.05
N VAL A 203 8.03 8.76 0.01
CA VAL A 203 8.85 8.48 1.18
C VAL A 203 9.92 9.54 1.32
N GLU A 204 10.04 10.16 2.50
CA GLU A 204 11.03 11.16 2.85
C GLU A 204 12.17 10.56 3.66
N ASP A 205 11.86 9.60 4.53
CA ASP A 205 12.83 8.91 5.37
C ASP A 205 12.31 7.54 5.80
N VAL A 206 13.24 6.61 6.03
CA VAL A 206 12.98 5.29 6.63
C VAL A 206 14.00 5.04 7.74
N THR A 207 13.56 5.16 8.98
CA THR A 207 14.40 4.94 10.16
C THR A 207 14.30 3.50 10.66
N VAL A 208 15.44 2.88 10.99
CA VAL A 208 15.53 1.55 11.61
C VAL A 208 15.33 1.67 13.12
N LEU A 209 14.45 0.84 13.68
CA LEU A 209 14.13 0.80 15.10
C LEU A 209 14.30 -0.62 15.63
N ASP A 210 15.45 -0.90 16.19
CA ASP A 210 15.76 -2.21 16.75
C ASP A 210 15.34 -2.31 18.22
N ALA A 211 15.00 -3.54 18.65
CA ALA A 211 14.73 -3.80 20.05
C ALA A 211 16.00 -3.59 20.88
N PRO A 212 15.92 -2.87 22.02
CA PRO A 212 17.08 -2.58 22.84
C PRO A 212 17.56 -3.77 23.69
N GLU A 213 16.72 -4.81 23.85
CA GLU A 213 17.04 -5.97 24.69
C GLU A 213 17.98 -6.93 23.98
N GLU A 214 19.05 -7.35 24.65
CA GLU A 214 20.00 -8.32 24.12
C GLU A 214 19.29 -9.66 23.79
N GLY A 215 19.54 -10.17 22.60
CA GLY A 215 18.92 -11.40 22.09
C GLY A 215 17.48 -11.24 21.54
N ASN A 216 16.91 -10.05 21.56
CA ASN A 216 15.66 -9.77 20.89
C ASN A 216 15.94 -9.23 19.48
N HIS A 217 15.64 -10.02 18.45
CA HIS A 217 15.89 -9.66 17.05
C HIS A 217 14.80 -8.76 16.43
N ALA A 218 13.78 -8.37 17.19
CA ALA A 218 12.70 -7.58 16.67
C ALA A 218 13.18 -6.22 16.15
N SER A 219 12.87 -5.94 14.91
CA SER A 219 13.23 -4.70 14.23
C SER A 219 12.02 -4.13 13.48
N TYR A 220 11.84 -2.83 13.56
CA TYR A 220 10.77 -2.11 12.89
C TYR A 220 11.33 -1.09 11.92
N ARG A 221 10.50 -0.62 11.01
CA ARG A 221 10.81 0.50 10.12
C ARG A 221 9.79 1.61 10.37
N LEU A 222 10.30 2.79 10.70
CA LEU A 222 9.51 4.02 10.75
C LEU A 222 9.60 4.70 9.39
N PHE A 223 8.49 4.78 8.69
CA PHE A 223 8.35 5.51 7.45
C PHE A 223 7.85 6.93 7.73
N GLN A 224 8.54 7.92 7.21
CA GLN A 224 8.08 9.30 7.11
C GLN A 224 7.74 9.59 5.65
N VAL A 225 6.48 9.89 5.40
CA VAL A 225 5.91 9.94 4.06
C VAL A 225 5.13 11.23 3.89
N ARG A 226 5.13 11.79 2.70
CA ARG A 226 4.40 13.00 2.38
C ARG A 226 3.52 12.81 1.15
N ARG A 227 2.30 13.31 1.23
CA ARG A 227 1.50 13.53 0.04
C ARG A 227 1.99 14.82 -0.62
N PRO A 228 2.47 14.81 -1.88
CA PRO A 228 2.90 16.04 -2.56
C PRO A 228 1.81 17.09 -2.58
N ALA A 229 2.19 18.36 -2.42
CA ALA A 229 1.25 19.45 -2.63
C ALA A 229 0.80 19.42 -4.10
N ARG A 230 -0.50 19.62 -4.36
CA ARG A 230 -0.93 19.87 -5.73
C ARG A 230 -0.13 21.05 -6.26
N VAL A 231 0.60 20.84 -7.32
CA VAL A 231 1.19 21.94 -8.06
C VAL A 231 0.02 22.74 -8.63
N THR A 232 -0.36 23.84 -7.97
CA THR A 232 -1.21 24.83 -8.61
C THR A 232 -0.44 25.30 -9.82
N SER A 233 -0.97 25.05 -11.01
CA SER A 233 -0.37 25.51 -12.25
C SER A 233 -0.17 27.04 -12.17
N ARG A 234 1.08 27.48 -11.97
CA ARG A 234 1.44 28.87 -12.24
C ARG A 234 1.17 29.15 -13.73
N PRO A 235 0.72 30.36 -14.10
CA PRO A 235 0.58 30.71 -15.49
C PRO A 235 1.91 30.43 -16.19
N ARG A 236 1.88 29.58 -17.21
CA ARG A 236 3.06 29.10 -17.95
C ARG A 236 3.71 30.28 -18.67
N THR A 237 4.85 30.74 -18.18
CA THR A 237 5.86 31.29 -19.08
C THR A 237 6.33 30.15 -19.97
N VAL A 238 6.30 30.36 -21.29
CA VAL A 238 6.67 29.35 -22.29
C VAL A 238 8.10 28.85 -22.02
N LYS A 239 8.20 27.70 -21.31
CA LYS A 239 9.43 26.93 -21.19
C LYS A 239 9.31 25.72 -22.12
N PRO A 240 10.45 25.18 -22.63
CA PRO A 240 10.41 23.94 -23.40
C PRO A 240 9.64 22.85 -22.63
N PRO A 241 8.94 21.93 -23.30
CA PRO A 241 8.15 20.90 -22.64
C PRO A 241 9.03 20.09 -21.68
N VAL A 242 8.61 20.08 -20.41
CA VAL A 242 9.19 19.20 -19.40
C VAL A 242 8.34 17.94 -19.40
N ALA A 243 8.97 16.76 -19.35
CA ALA A 243 8.24 15.48 -19.29
C ALA A 243 7.31 15.46 -18.07
N HIS A 244 5.98 15.34 -18.31
CA HIS A 244 4.95 15.30 -17.28
C HIS A 244 4.08 14.04 -17.35
N ALA A 245 4.43 13.10 -18.21
CA ALA A 245 3.72 11.84 -18.36
C ALA A 245 4.70 10.66 -18.32
N ALA A 246 4.28 9.59 -17.67
CA ALA A 246 4.89 8.28 -17.84
C ALA A 246 4.23 7.62 -19.07
N VAL A 247 5.03 7.09 -19.98
CA VAL A 247 4.56 6.37 -21.16
C VAL A 247 5.01 4.93 -21.06
N GLY A 248 4.06 4.01 -21.06
CA GLY A 248 4.33 2.58 -21.02
C GLY A 248 3.49 1.80 -22.01
N VAL A 249 3.83 0.54 -22.19
CA VAL A 249 3.11 -0.43 -23.00
C VAL A 249 2.64 -1.61 -22.14
N GLY A 250 1.56 -2.26 -22.57
CA GLY A 250 1.17 -3.55 -22.03
C GLY A 250 0.62 -4.42 -23.17
N ALA A 251 1.02 -5.70 -23.19
CA ALA A 251 0.80 -6.60 -24.29
C ALA A 251 -0.15 -7.76 -23.95
N VAL A 252 -1.21 -7.89 -24.71
CA VAL A 252 -2.10 -9.06 -24.67
C VAL A 252 -1.49 -10.16 -25.56
N LEU A 253 -1.18 -11.31 -24.96
CA LEU A 253 -0.85 -12.54 -25.67
C LEU A 253 -1.98 -13.55 -25.41
N LEU A 254 -2.62 -14.04 -26.47
CA LEU A 254 -3.70 -15.03 -26.37
C LEU A 254 -3.22 -16.36 -26.94
N GLY A 255 -2.91 -17.29 -26.06
CA GLY A 255 -2.62 -18.67 -26.40
C GLY A 255 -3.84 -19.58 -26.33
N PRO A 256 -3.70 -20.88 -26.65
CA PRO A 256 -4.80 -21.85 -26.59
C PRO A 256 -5.44 -22.01 -25.20
N ARG A 257 -4.72 -21.66 -24.16
CA ARG A 257 -5.15 -21.79 -22.75
C ARG A 257 -5.64 -20.47 -22.13
N GLY A 258 -5.69 -19.38 -22.90
CA GLY A 258 -6.13 -18.07 -22.44
C GLY A 258 -5.08 -16.98 -22.58
N VAL A 259 -5.16 -15.94 -21.77
CA VAL A 259 -4.25 -14.79 -21.76
C VAL A 259 -3.04 -15.05 -20.84
N LEU A 260 -1.87 -14.58 -21.25
CA LEU A 260 -0.64 -14.67 -20.44
C LEU A 260 -0.63 -13.54 -19.40
N LEU A 261 -0.52 -13.93 -18.11
CA LEU A 261 -0.34 -13.01 -16.99
C LEU A 261 0.78 -13.50 -16.09
N GLY A 262 1.61 -12.59 -15.63
CA GLY A 262 2.62 -12.82 -14.61
C GLY A 262 2.18 -12.25 -13.27
N ARG A 263 2.74 -12.77 -12.19
CA ARG A 263 2.51 -12.27 -10.85
C ARG A 263 3.64 -11.31 -10.44
N HIS A 264 3.29 -10.05 -10.25
CA HIS A 264 4.23 -9.08 -9.70
C HIS A 264 4.50 -9.35 -8.21
N ARG A 265 5.71 -9.04 -7.72
CA ARG A 265 6.07 -9.18 -6.29
C ARG A 265 5.13 -8.42 -5.34
N ARG A 266 4.44 -7.37 -5.81
CA ARG A 266 3.37 -6.65 -5.09
C ARG A 266 2.08 -7.46 -4.91
N GLY A 267 1.97 -8.63 -5.56
CA GLY A 267 0.79 -9.51 -5.48
C GLY A 267 -0.25 -9.30 -6.57
N THR A 268 -0.08 -8.31 -7.45
CA THR A 268 -0.95 -8.09 -8.62
C THR A 268 -0.60 -9.04 -9.76
N PHE A 269 -1.58 -9.29 -10.64
CA PHE A 269 -1.35 -10.00 -11.90
C PHE A 269 -1.29 -8.99 -13.04
N GLU A 270 -0.28 -9.13 -13.90
CA GLU A 270 0.06 -8.13 -14.92
C GLU A 270 0.25 -8.77 -16.29
N LEU A 271 -0.13 -8.01 -17.33
CA LEU A 271 0.30 -8.29 -18.69
C LEU A 271 1.78 -7.99 -18.82
N PRO A 272 2.52 -8.66 -19.72
CA PRO A 272 3.87 -8.24 -20.07
C PRO A 272 3.89 -6.79 -20.52
N GLY A 273 4.85 -5.99 -20.04
CA GLY A 273 4.94 -4.60 -20.42
C GLY A 273 5.77 -3.74 -19.50
N GLY A 274 6.09 -2.55 -19.95
CA GLY A 274 6.94 -1.64 -19.21
C GLY A 274 7.03 -0.27 -19.85
N THR A 275 8.12 0.45 -19.54
CA THR A 275 8.30 1.86 -19.93
C THR A 275 8.99 1.97 -21.29
N VAL A 276 8.53 2.91 -22.13
CA VAL A 276 9.15 3.23 -23.41
C VAL A 276 10.50 3.90 -23.19
N GLU A 277 11.56 3.34 -23.79
CA GLU A 277 12.90 3.90 -23.72
C GLU A 277 13.16 4.90 -24.86
N PRO A 278 14.13 5.84 -24.68
CA PRO A 278 14.46 6.82 -25.71
C PRO A 278 14.93 6.17 -27.01
N GLY A 279 14.23 6.45 -28.11
CA GLY A 279 14.56 5.97 -29.44
C GLY A 279 13.80 4.73 -29.88
N GLU A 280 13.03 4.11 -29.00
CA GLU A 280 12.17 2.97 -29.33
C GLU A 280 10.83 3.40 -29.94
N SER A 281 10.33 2.62 -30.88
CA SER A 281 8.91 2.61 -31.22
C SER A 281 8.12 1.82 -30.18
N LEU A 282 6.80 2.02 -30.12
CA LEU A 282 5.93 1.29 -29.20
C LEU A 282 5.97 -0.23 -29.43
N GLN A 283 6.12 -0.66 -30.68
CA GLN A 283 6.23 -2.07 -31.02
C GLN A 283 7.55 -2.67 -30.55
N GLU A 284 8.68 -1.93 -30.72
CA GLU A 284 9.99 -2.35 -30.23
C GLU A 284 10.00 -2.46 -28.70
N THR A 285 9.38 -1.49 -27.99
CA THR A 285 9.22 -1.58 -26.54
C THR A 285 8.46 -2.85 -26.13
N VAL A 286 7.32 -3.15 -26.79
CA VAL A 286 6.55 -4.38 -26.50
C VAL A 286 7.41 -5.62 -26.66
N VAL A 287 8.19 -5.71 -27.74
CA VAL A 287 9.04 -6.88 -28.03
C VAL A 287 10.18 -7.00 -27.02
N ARG A 288 10.82 -5.90 -26.65
CA ARG A 288 11.87 -5.88 -25.62
C ARG A 288 11.34 -6.33 -24.27
N GLU A 289 10.29 -5.69 -23.76
CA GLU A 289 9.69 -6.01 -22.47
C GLU A 289 9.19 -7.48 -22.42
N LEU A 290 8.58 -7.96 -23.51
CA LEU A 290 8.18 -9.35 -23.63
C LEU A 290 9.37 -10.31 -23.47
N ALA A 291 10.50 -10.01 -24.10
CA ALA A 291 11.69 -10.83 -24.00
C ALA A 291 12.34 -10.76 -22.62
N GLU A 292 12.43 -9.56 -22.03
CA GLU A 292 13.04 -9.31 -20.73
C GLU A 292 12.25 -9.96 -19.60
N GLU A 293 10.93 -9.83 -19.61
CA GLU A 293 10.10 -10.33 -18.52
C GLU A 293 9.73 -11.82 -18.64
N THR A 294 9.53 -12.30 -19.88
CA THR A 294 8.94 -13.64 -20.11
C THR A 294 9.85 -14.62 -20.85
N GLY A 295 10.93 -14.14 -21.46
CA GLY A 295 11.77 -14.95 -22.36
C GLY A 295 11.11 -15.28 -23.70
N LEU A 296 9.94 -14.72 -24.03
CA LEU A 296 9.27 -14.88 -25.31
C LEU A 296 9.85 -13.90 -26.33
N HIS A 297 9.96 -14.32 -27.58
CA HIS A 297 10.47 -13.49 -28.66
C HIS A 297 9.43 -13.27 -29.75
N ALA A 298 9.12 -12.04 -30.05
CA ALA A 298 8.23 -11.62 -31.15
C ALA A 298 8.96 -10.70 -32.13
N ASP A 299 8.38 -10.49 -33.30
CA ASP A 299 8.81 -9.47 -34.25
C ASP A 299 7.94 -8.22 -34.03
N PRO A 300 8.47 -6.99 -34.10
CA PRO A 300 7.66 -5.78 -34.07
C PRO A 300 6.51 -5.74 -35.09
N ALA A 301 6.65 -6.43 -36.24
CA ALA A 301 5.59 -6.58 -37.22
C ALA A 301 4.40 -7.44 -36.74
N ASP A 302 4.60 -8.29 -35.73
CA ASP A 302 3.54 -9.09 -35.11
C ASP A 302 2.84 -8.37 -33.97
N VAL A 303 3.21 -7.11 -33.69
CA VAL A 303 2.61 -6.29 -32.63
C VAL A 303 1.59 -5.33 -33.24
N ARG A 304 0.32 -5.54 -32.87
CA ARG A 304 -0.78 -4.64 -33.23
C ARG A 304 -1.15 -3.76 -32.06
N LEU A 305 -1.00 -2.45 -32.20
CA LEU A 305 -1.42 -1.50 -31.17
C LEU A 305 -2.97 -1.38 -31.13
N LEU A 306 -3.54 -1.37 -29.93
CA LEU A 306 -4.99 -1.23 -29.70
C LEU A 306 -5.40 0.24 -29.59
N GLY A 307 -4.63 1.02 -28.84
CA GLY A 307 -4.94 2.40 -28.53
C GLY A 307 -4.20 2.86 -27.27
N THR A 308 -4.48 4.10 -26.89
CA THR A 308 -3.95 4.69 -25.67
C THR A 308 -5.00 4.72 -24.56
N LEU A 309 -4.57 4.46 -23.36
CA LEU A 309 -5.29 4.64 -22.10
C LEU A 309 -4.62 5.78 -21.35
N VAL A 310 -5.40 6.78 -20.97
CA VAL A 310 -4.91 7.94 -20.22
C VAL A 310 -5.60 7.97 -18.87
N ASP A 311 -4.82 7.90 -17.84
CA ASP A 311 -5.27 8.07 -16.46
C ASP A 311 -4.27 8.87 -15.63
N GLN A 312 -4.40 8.87 -14.31
CA GLN A 312 -3.56 9.64 -13.43
C GLN A 312 -3.19 8.81 -12.20
N VAL A 313 -1.90 8.61 -12.01
CA VAL A 313 -1.35 7.92 -10.85
C VAL A 313 -0.39 8.84 -10.13
N GLY A 314 -0.60 9.02 -8.82
CA GLY A 314 0.29 9.84 -8.01
C GLY A 314 0.42 11.31 -8.45
N GLY A 315 -0.59 11.86 -9.16
CA GLY A 315 -0.54 13.21 -9.68
C GLY A 315 0.25 13.35 -10.99
N VAL A 316 0.75 12.23 -11.54
CA VAL A 316 1.41 12.15 -12.85
C VAL A 316 0.42 11.59 -13.87
N VAL A 317 0.33 12.20 -15.04
CA VAL A 317 -0.43 11.63 -16.17
C VAL A 317 0.29 10.36 -16.62
N ARG A 318 -0.44 9.24 -16.65
CA ARG A 318 0.05 7.98 -17.22
C ARG A 318 -0.61 7.74 -18.57
N ILE A 319 0.19 7.42 -19.56
CA ILE A 319 -0.24 7.01 -20.90
C ILE A 319 0.18 5.56 -21.07
N THR A 320 -0.77 4.65 -21.11
CA THR A 320 -0.51 3.24 -21.36
C THR A 320 -1.00 2.88 -22.76
N VAL A 321 -0.13 2.31 -23.57
CA VAL A 321 -0.49 1.81 -24.90
C VAL A 321 -0.80 0.32 -24.78
N GLY A 322 -2.04 -0.04 -25.07
CA GLY A 322 -2.44 -1.45 -25.18
C GLY A 322 -2.00 -2.02 -26.53
N ALA A 323 -1.45 -3.22 -26.52
CA ALA A 323 -1.03 -3.95 -27.72
C ALA A 323 -1.50 -5.40 -27.69
N ILE A 324 -1.59 -6.03 -28.88
CA ILE A 324 -1.77 -7.47 -29.04
C ILE A 324 -0.55 -8.00 -29.78
N VAL A 325 0.07 -9.04 -29.25
CA VAL A 325 1.10 -9.81 -29.94
C VAL A 325 0.45 -11.00 -30.60
N THR A 326 0.53 -11.07 -31.94
CA THR A 326 -0.16 -12.06 -32.77
C THR A 326 0.65 -13.32 -33.02
N ALA A 327 2.00 -13.21 -32.95
CA ALA A 327 2.91 -14.35 -33.10
C ALA A 327 4.15 -14.14 -32.21
N TRP A 328 4.65 -15.25 -31.66
CA TRP A 328 5.86 -15.29 -30.83
C TRP A 328 6.51 -16.68 -30.87
N ARG A 329 7.73 -16.76 -30.34
CA ARG A 329 8.48 -18.01 -30.19
C ARG A 329 8.94 -18.17 -28.76
N GLY A 330 9.09 -19.42 -28.30
CA GLY A 330 9.49 -19.77 -26.95
C GLY A 330 8.30 -20.16 -26.06
N GLU A 331 8.61 -20.51 -24.84
CA GLU A 331 7.64 -20.75 -23.76
C GLU A 331 7.91 -19.71 -22.66
N PRO A 332 6.86 -19.18 -22.01
CA PRO A 332 7.05 -18.18 -20.96
C PRO A 332 7.78 -18.79 -19.77
N ALA A 333 8.78 -18.06 -19.28
CA ALA A 333 9.60 -18.45 -18.13
C ALA A 333 10.01 -17.20 -17.35
N ASP A 334 10.15 -17.35 -16.04
CA ASP A 334 10.63 -16.28 -15.18
C ASP A 334 12.05 -15.87 -15.53
N GLN A 335 12.29 -14.57 -15.61
CA GLN A 335 13.60 -14.02 -15.93
C GLN A 335 14.30 -13.49 -14.67
N PRO A 336 15.65 -13.60 -14.61
CA PRO A 336 16.42 -13.08 -13.48
C PRO A 336 16.26 -11.56 -13.31
N ASN A 337 16.10 -11.13 -12.06
CA ASN A 337 15.99 -9.72 -11.65
C ASN A 337 14.70 -8.99 -12.06
N GLU A 338 13.74 -9.69 -12.66
CA GLU A 338 12.45 -9.10 -12.97
C GLU A 338 11.52 -9.06 -11.75
N SER A 339 10.63 -8.06 -11.75
CA SER A 339 9.65 -7.88 -10.68
C SER A 339 8.37 -8.69 -10.89
N VAL A 340 8.15 -9.18 -12.10
CA VAL A 340 7.03 -10.01 -12.53
C VAL A 340 7.55 -11.40 -12.86
N GLY A 341 6.87 -12.43 -12.37
CA GLY A 341 7.22 -13.84 -12.61
C GLY A 341 6.00 -14.73 -12.48
N ASP A 342 6.20 -16.03 -12.28
CA ASP A 342 5.11 -17.03 -12.20
C ASP A 342 4.13 -16.90 -13.39
N TRP A 343 4.70 -16.77 -14.60
CA TRP A 343 3.97 -16.56 -15.85
C TRP A 343 3.08 -17.75 -16.18
N ARG A 344 1.74 -17.49 -16.31
CA ARG A 344 0.74 -18.51 -16.59
C ARG A 344 -0.28 -18.05 -17.60
N TRP A 345 -0.83 -19.01 -18.32
CA TRP A 345 -1.97 -18.82 -19.21
C TRP A 345 -3.27 -18.93 -18.41
N TRP A 346 -4.08 -17.88 -18.43
CA TRP A 346 -5.33 -17.81 -17.69
C TRP A 346 -6.53 -17.82 -18.63
N PRO A 347 -7.50 -18.72 -18.44
CA PRO A 347 -8.75 -18.69 -19.19
C PRO A 347 -9.46 -17.33 -19.01
N LEU A 348 -10.03 -16.80 -20.09
CA LEU A 348 -10.68 -15.49 -20.05
C LEU A 348 -11.93 -15.44 -19.15
N ASP A 349 -12.55 -16.58 -18.90
CA ASP A 349 -13.69 -16.77 -17.99
C ASP A 349 -13.27 -17.07 -16.54
N ALA A 350 -11.98 -17.22 -16.28
CA ALA A 350 -11.42 -17.52 -14.96
C ALA A 350 -10.13 -16.73 -14.70
N LEU A 351 -10.16 -15.42 -14.95
CA LEU A 351 -9.04 -14.52 -14.68
C LEU A 351 -8.76 -14.43 -13.18
N PRO A 352 -7.50 -14.26 -12.76
CA PRO A 352 -7.16 -14.16 -11.35
C PRO A 352 -7.71 -12.84 -10.74
N PRO A 353 -8.07 -12.84 -9.47
CA PRO A 353 -8.37 -11.61 -8.76
C PRO A 353 -7.11 -10.75 -8.58
N GLY A 354 -7.28 -9.42 -8.50
CA GLY A 354 -6.14 -8.52 -8.25
C GLY A 354 -5.29 -8.24 -9.49
N LEU A 355 -5.93 -8.07 -10.64
CA LEU A 355 -5.26 -7.56 -11.83
C LEU A 355 -4.71 -6.15 -11.56
N PHE A 356 -3.49 -5.90 -12.04
CA PHE A 356 -2.93 -4.56 -12.07
C PHE A 356 -3.79 -3.64 -12.92
N GLU A 357 -3.97 -2.43 -12.47
CA GLU A 357 -4.94 -1.48 -13.04
C GLU A 357 -4.78 -1.28 -14.55
N CYS A 358 -3.54 -1.06 -15.03
CA CYS A 358 -3.28 -0.93 -16.47
C CYS A 358 -3.63 -2.19 -17.23
N SER A 359 -3.31 -3.37 -16.69
CA SER A 359 -3.60 -4.65 -17.32
C SER A 359 -5.11 -4.90 -17.41
N ALA A 360 -5.86 -4.57 -16.37
CA ALA A 360 -7.31 -4.63 -16.34
C ALA A 360 -7.93 -3.70 -17.40
N GLN A 361 -7.45 -2.46 -17.48
CA GLN A 361 -7.90 -1.46 -18.46
C GLN A 361 -7.60 -1.88 -19.91
N ILE A 362 -6.42 -2.45 -20.18
CA ILE A 362 -6.07 -2.97 -21.51
C ILE A 362 -6.96 -4.16 -21.89
N LEU A 363 -7.17 -5.09 -20.97
CA LEU A 363 -8.01 -6.27 -21.21
C LEU A 363 -9.46 -5.88 -21.53
N THR A 364 -10.03 -4.93 -20.83
CA THR A 364 -11.39 -4.43 -21.09
C THR A 364 -11.47 -3.54 -22.34
N ALA A 365 -10.41 -2.80 -22.68
CA ALA A 365 -10.34 -2.08 -23.95
C ALA A 365 -10.26 -3.05 -25.15
N TRP A 366 -9.60 -4.18 -24.99
CA TRP A 366 -9.53 -5.24 -25.99
C TRP A 366 -10.83 -6.07 -26.04
N ARG A 367 -11.39 -6.42 -24.90
CA ARG A 367 -12.58 -7.28 -24.73
C ARG A 367 -13.52 -6.64 -23.70
N PRO A 368 -14.42 -5.72 -24.12
CA PRO A 368 -15.34 -5.02 -23.22
C PRO A 368 -16.36 -5.91 -22.49
N ASP A 369 -16.51 -7.17 -22.95
CA ASP A 369 -17.36 -8.19 -22.34
C ASP A 369 -16.73 -8.90 -21.15
N LEU A 370 -15.43 -8.68 -20.85
CA LEU A 370 -14.79 -9.29 -19.70
C LEU A 370 -15.30 -8.65 -18.39
N PRO A 371 -15.66 -9.46 -17.39
CA PRO A 371 -16.21 -8.98 -16.12
C PRO A 371 -15.09 -8.50 -15.18
N ILE A 372 -14.33 -7.50 -15.61
CA ILE A 372 -13.20 -6.94 -14.85
C ILE A 372 -13.61 -5.57 -14.34
N ASP A 373 -13.59 -5.38 -13.02
CA ASP A 373 -13.76 -4.08 -12.38
C ASP A 373 -12.42 -3.38 -12.23
N HIS A 374 -12.34 -2.13 -12.67
CA HIS A 374 -11.12 -1.31 -12.57
C HIS A 374 -11.47 0.19 -12.55
N PRO A 375 -10.58 1.06 -12.02
CA PRO A 375 -10.72 2.50 -12.14
C PRO A 375 -10.80 2.95 -13.60
N PRO A 376 -11.60 3.99 -13.92
CA PRO A 376 -11.79 4.44 -15.28
C PRO A 376 -10.52 5.04 -15.87
N ALA A 377 -10.22 4.71 -17.13
CA ALA A 377 -9.24 5.38 -17.96
C ALA A 377 -9.90 5.92 -19.23
N HIS A 378 -9.34 6.99 -19.77
CA HIS A 378 -9.78 7.48 -21.07
C HIS A 378 -9.12 6.68 -22.18
N PHE A 379 -9.90 5.84 -22.86
CA PHE A 379 -9.40 5.02 -23.97
C PHE A 379 -9.61 5.72 -25.32
N THR A 380 -8.56 5.76 -26.14
CA THR A 380 -8.61 6.19 -27.54
C THR A 380 -8.01 5.09 -28.41
N GLY A 381 -8.86 4.44 -29.20
CA GLY A 381 -8.46 3.37 -30.12
C GLY A 381 -7.62 3.91 -31.30
N PHE A 382 -6.66 3.12 -31.74
CA PHE A 382 -5.99 3.37 -33.03
C PHE A 382 -6.81 2.75 -34.16
N ALA A 383 -6.87 3.46 -35.29
CA ALA A 383 -7.61 3.04 -36.49
C ALA A 383 -6.92 1.88 -37.22
#